data_b6e053b9047c4573e179897455bd2791
#
_entry.id   b6e053b9047c4573e179897455bd2791
#
_cell.length_a   1.000
_cell.length_b   1.000
_cell.length_c   1.000
_cell.angle_alpha   90.00
_cell.angle_beta   90.00
_cell.angle_gamma   90.00
#
_symmetry.space_group_name_H-M   'P 1'
#
loop_
_entity.id
_entity.type
_entity.pdbx_description
1 polymer ?
#
loop_
_entity_poly.entity_id
_entity_poly.type
_entity_poly.pdbx_seq_one_letter_code
_entity_poly.pdbx_strand_id
1 'polypeptide(L)'
;FETICKARTESFHLGTASGTIDLGRPVSPQEIAAAEDDANRVVWQDREVRVRFVSAEEAATLPLRKESGRTGMLRLVDVTDYDLSACGGTHVARTGGIGLISVTGWEKFKGGTRVEFR
;
A
#
# COMPACT_ATOMS: atom_id res chain seq x y z
N PHE A 1 4.57 -4.07 2.71
CA PHE A 1 6.03 -4.15 2.50
C PHE A 1 6.79 -3.05 3.24
N GLU A 2 6.35 -1.81 3.16
CA GLU A 2 7.09 -0.69 3.78
C GLU A 2 7.18 -0.84 5.30
N THR A 3 6.11 -1.25 5.95
CA THR A 3 6.06 -1.43 7.41
C THR A 3 6.86 -2.65 7.89
N ILE A 4 6.68 -3.78 7.23
CA ILE A 4 7.24 -5.08 7.64
C ILE A 4 8.68 -5.26 7.16
N CYS A 5 8.97 -4.90 5.91
CA CYS A 5 10.24 -5.19 5.27
C CYS A 5 11.13 -3.96 5.10
N LYS A 6 10.63 -2.77 5.40
CA LYS A 6 11.30 -1.49 5.12
C LYS A 6 11.67 -1.34 3.63
N ALA A 7 10.90 -1.98 2.75
CA ALA A 7 11.09 -1.91 1.30
C ALA A 7 10.16 -0.84 0.73
N ARG A 8 10.75 0.16 0.08
CA ARG A 8 10.00 1.27 -0.51
C ARG A 8 9.23 0.81 -1.74
N THR A 9 7.99 1.25 -1.86
CA THR A 9 7.17 1.04 -3.06
C THR A 9 7.56 2.08 -4.11
N GLU A 10 8.06 1.60 -5.26
CA GLU A 10 8.43 2.47 -6.39
C GLU A 10 7.26 2.66 -7.36
N SER A 11 6.53 1.61 -7.65
CA SER A 11 5.36 1.66 -8.51
C SER A 11 4.37 0.55 -8.20
N PHE A 12 3.18 0.69 -8.78
CA PHE A 12 2.08 -0.21 -8.50
C PHE A 12 1.12 -0.20 -9.69
N HIS A 13 0.68 -1.38 -10.11
CA HIS A 13 -0.21 -1.54 -11.25
C HIS A 13 -1.35 -2.50 -10.92
N LEU A 14 -2.55 -2.14 -11.30
CA LEU A 14 -3.72 -3.00 -11.18
C LEU A 14 -4.17 -3.48 -12.55
N GLY A 15 -4.25 -4.80 -12.70
CA GLY A 15 -4.88 -5.45 -13.84
C GLY A 15 -6.27 -5.96 -13.47
N THR A 16 -6.92 -6.65 -14.41
CA THR A 16 -8.27 -7.20 -14.19
C THR A 16 -8.27 -8.43 -13.28
N ALA A 17 -7.20 -9.21 -13.28
CA ALA A 17 -7.10 -10.46 -12.52
C ALA A 17 -6.02 -10.42 -11.43
N SER A 18 -5.03 -9.56 -11.55
CA SER A 18 -3.93 -9.45 -10.59
C SER A 18 -3.39 -8.03 -10.57
N GLY A 19 -2.60 -7.73 -9.55
CA GLY A 19 -1.84 -6.50 -9.45
C GLY A 19 -0.37 -6.79 -9.28
N THR A 20 0.47 -5.78 -9.54
CA THR A 20 1.91 -5.85 -9.26
C THR A 20 2.34 -4.65 -8.44
N ILE A 21 3.31 -4.88 -7.57
CA ILE A 21 3.98 -3.83 -6.81
C ILE A 21 5.49 -3.97 -7.02
N ASP A 22 6.12 -2.85 -7.34
CA ASP A 22 7.57 -2.79 -7.56
C ASP A 22 8.23 -2.18 -6.33
N LEU A 23 9.13 -2.95 -5.73
CA LEU A 23 9.84 -2.57 -4.51
C LEU A 23 11.26 -2.11 -4.87
N GLY A 24 11.76 -1.11 -4.15
CA GLY A 24 13.04 -0.45 -4.43
C GLY A 24 14.27 -1.25 -4.04
N ARG A 25 14.12 -2.43 -3.44
CA ARG A 25 15.22 -3.33 -3.10
C ARG A 25 14.83 -4.79 -3.28
N PRO A 26 15.82 -5.70 -3.36
CA PRO A 26 15.53 -7.14 -3.29
C PRO A 26 14.91 -7.50 -1.94
N VAL A 27 13.89 -8.35 -1.95
CA VAL A 27 13.27 -8.90 -0.73
C VAL A 27 13.35 -10.43 -0.76
N SER A 28 13.45 -11.03 0.42
CA SER A 28 13.52 -12.49 0.57
C SER A 28 12.12 -13.11 0.50
N PRO A 29 12.00 -14.42 0.17
CA PRO A 29 10.73 -15.13 0.26
C PRO A 29 10.08 -15.03 1.64
N GLN A 30 10.86 -15.01 2.71
CA GLN A 30 10.39 -14.86 4.08
C GLN A 30 9.78 -13.47 4.33
N GLU A 31 10.41 -12.43 3.79
CA GLU A 31 9.88 -11.06 3.87
C GLU A 31 8.55 -10.94 3.10
N ILE A 32 8.44 -11.57 1.94
CA ILE A 32 7.21 -11.59 1.15
C ILE A 32 6.09 -12.30 1.92
N ALA A 33 6.38 -13.46 2.51
CA ALA A 33 5.40 -14.18 3.31
C ALA A 33 4.94 -13.37 4.53
N ALA A 34 5.86 -12.69 5.20
CA ALA A 34 5.52 -11.83 6.33
C ALA A 34 4.62 -10.65 5.92
N ALA A 35 4.89 -10.05 4.78
CA ALA A 35 4.09 -8.95 4.25
C ALA A 35 2.68 -9.42 3.84
N GLU A 36 2.58 -10.60 3.22
CA GLU A 36 1.29 -11.22 2.88
C GLU A 36 0.46 -11.49 4.15
N ASP A 37 1.08 -12.07 5.17
CA ASP A 37 0.41 -12.35 6.44
C ASP A 37 -0.08 -11.06 7.12
N ASP A 38 0.75 -10.02 7.11
CA ASP A 38 0.38 -8.73 7.69
C ASP A 38 -0.79 -8.09 6.94
N ALA A 39 -0.76 -8.13 5.60
CA ALA A 39 -1.84 -7.61 4.78
C ALA A 39 -3.16 -8.33 5.05
N ASN A 40 -3.13 -9.65 5.12
CA ASN A 40 -4.32 -10.45 5.43
C ASN A 40 -4.82 -10.24 6.86
N ARG A 41 -3.93 -10.01 7.80
CA ARG A 41 -4.31 -9.64 9.17
C ARG A 41 -5.09 -8.32 9.19
N VAL A 42 -4.66 -7.32 8.43
CA VAL A 42 -5.37 -6.04 8.32
C VAL A 42 -6.75 -6.23 7.68
N VAL A 43 -6.85 -7.10 6.66
CA VAL A 43 -8.15 -7.48 6.07
C VAL A 43 -9.08 -8.09 7.13
N TRP A 44 -8.58 -9.02 7.92
CA TRP A 44 -9.34 -9.68 8.98
C TRP A 44 -9.79 -8.73 10.10
N GLN A 45 -9.02 -7.68 10.37
CA GLN A 45 -9.34 -6.67 11.38
C GLN A 45 -10.50 -5.76 10.93
N ASP A 46 -10.88 -5.81 9.67
CA ASP A 46 -11.98 -5.03 9.09
C ASP A 46 -11.91 -3.55 9.46
N ARG A 47 -10.74 -2.95 9.24
CA ARG A 47 -10.48 -1.54 9.55
C ARG A 47 -11.25 -0.63 8.62
N GLU A 48 -11.73 0.48 9.15
CA GLU A 48 -12.39 1.51 8.36
C GLU A 48 -11.38 2.20 7.44
N VAL A 49 -11.78 2.43 6.19
CA VAL A 49 -10.99 3.15 5.19
C VAL A 49 -11.73 4.45 4.88
N ARG A 50 -11.11 5.59 5.19
CA ARG A 50 -11.69 6.91 5.00
C ARG A 50 -10.92 7.72 3.97
N VAL A 51 -11.66 8.50 3.18
CA VAL A 51 -11.08 9.51 2.31
C VAL A 51 -11.13 10.85 3.03
N ARG A 52 -9.99 11.54 3.08
CA ARG A 52 -9.84 12.86 3.70
C ARG A 52 -9.26 13.84 2.69
N PHE A 53 -9.72 15.09 2.77
CA PHE A 53 -9.14 16.17 1.98
C PHE A 53 -8.44 17.14 2.92
N VAL A 54 -7.17 17.43 2.66
CA VAL A 54 -6.34 18.31 3.47
C VAL A 54 -5.55 19.27 2.59
N SER A 55 -5.15 20.43 3.13
CA SER A 55 -4.23 21.33 2.45
C SER A 55 -2.82 20.76 2.41
N ALA A 56 -1.97 21.25 1.51
CA ALA A 56 -0.57 20.82 1.45
C ALA A 56 0.17 21.13 2.76
N GLU A 57 -0.13 22.28 3.41
CA GLU A 57 0.47 22.63 4.71
C GLU A 57 0.03 21.67 5.81
N GLU A 58 -1.25 21.31 5.85
CA GLU A 58 -1.76 20.33 6.81
C GLU A 58 -1.16 18.95 6.57
N ALA A 59 -1.05 18.53 5.31
CA ALA A 59 -0.44 17.27 4.92
C ALA A 59 1.01 17.13 5.39
N ALA A 60 1.76 18.24 5.39
CA ALA A 60 3.16 18.26 5.84
C ALA A 60 3.31 17.91 7.34
N THR A 61 2.25 18.06 8.13
CA THR A 61 2.24 17.71 9.56
C THR A 61 1.74 16.30 9.86
N LEU A 62 1.27 15.57 8.83
CA LEU A 62 0.69 14.23 8.98
C LEU A 62 1.70 13.13 8.66
N PRO A 63 1.58 11.94 9.30
CA PRO A 63 2.48 10.81 9.08
C PRO A 63 2.16 10.07 7.77
N LEU A 64 2.34 10.73 6.64
CA LEU A 64 2.10 10.12 5.33
C LEU A 64 3.16 9.05 5.05
N ARG A 65 2.71 7.91 4.52
CA ARG A 65 3.60 6.83 4.10
C ARG A 65 4.59 7.28 3.03
N LYS A 66 4.17 8.19 2.15
CA LYS A 66 5.00 8.76 1.10
C LYS A 66 4.66 10.24 0.95
N GLU A 67 5.67 11.09 0.90
CA GLU A 67 5.46 12.52 0.66
C GLU A 67 4.79 12.77 -0.69
N SER A 68 3.84 13.69 -0.69
CA SER A 68 3.22 14.16 -1.91
C SER A 68 3.91 15.43 -2.37
N GLY A 69 4.34 15.47 -3.63
CA GLY A 69 4.86 16.69 -4.26
C GLY A 69 3.78 17.64 -4.74
N ARG A 70 2.52 17.35 -4.50
CA ARG A 70 1.39 18.17 -4.96
C ARG A 70 1.19 19.37 -4.05
N THR A 71 0.72 20.46 -4.65
CA THR A 71 0.29 21.67 -3.97
C THR A 71 -1.25 21.75 -3.97
N GLY A 72 -1.83 22.54 -3.06
CA GLY A 72 -3.27 22.69 -2.93
C GLY A 72 -3.91 21.62 -2.05
N MET A 73 -5.13 21.22 -2.38
CA MET A 73 -5.86 20.20 -1.63
C MET A 73 -5.41 18.80 -2.03
N LEU A 74 -5.11 18.00 -1.03
CA LEU A 74 -4.72 16.60 -1.21
C LEU A 74 -5.84 15.67 -0.77
N ARG A 75 -6.08 14.64 -1.57
CA ARG A 75 -6.98 13.55 -1.21
C ARG A 75 -6.17 12.45 -0.55
N LEU A 76 -6.44 12.20 0.72
CA LEU A 76 -5.77 11.17 1.51
C LEU A 76 -6.70 9.98 1.72
N VAL A 77 -6.11 8.80 1.70
CA VAL A 77 -6.78 7.55 2.08
C VAL A 77 -6.19 7.09 3.40
N ASP A 78 -7.06 6.98 4.40
CA ASP A 78 -6.72 6.64 5.77
C ASP A 78 -7.26 5.24 6.09
N VAL A 79 -6.37 4.28 6.25
CA VAL A 79 -6.67 2.97 6.81
C VAL A 79 -6.41 3.07 8.30
N THR A 80 -7.46 3.08 9.11
CA THR A 80 -7.43 3.40 10.54
C THR A 80 -6.30 2.72 11.29
N ASP A 81 -5.43 3.53 11.92
CA ASP A 81 -4.27 3.10 12.71
C ASP A 81 -3.28 2.20 11.96
N TYR A 82 -3.27 2.25 10.64
CA TYR A 82 -2.37 1.41 9.85
C TYR A 82 -1.62 2.19 8.76
N ASP A 83 -2.30 2.91 7.89
CA ASP A 83 -1.67 3.60 6.75
C ASP A 83 -2.39 4.91 6.43
N LEU A 84 -1.63 5.89 6.01
CA LEU A 84 -2.14 7.17 5.52
C LEU A 84 -1.33 7.56 4.29
N SER A 85 -2.00 7.69 3.16
CA SER A 85 -1.33 7.99 1.89
C SER A 85 -2.19 8.83 0.96
N ALA A 86 -1.54 9.61 0.10
CA ALA A 86 -2.21 10.34 -0.96
C ALA A 86 -2.56 9.38 -2.10
N CYS A 87 -3.84 9.33 -2.49
CA CYS A 87 -4.29 8.47 -3.58
C CYS A 87 -5.57 9.02 -4.21
N GLY A 88 -5.63 9.03 -5.53
CA GLY A 88 -6.80 9.45 -6.30
C GLY A 88 -7.70 8.31 -6.74
N GLY A 89 -7.35 7.05 -6.44
CA GLY A 89 -8.10 5.86 -6.86
C GLY A 89 -9.33 5.57 -6.02
N THR A 90 -10.04 4.51 -6.39
CA THR A 90 -11.16 4.00 -5.61
C THR A 90 -10.68 3.05 -4.53
N HIS A 91 -11.39 3.01 -3.41
CA HIS A 91 -11.03 2.19 -2.26
C HIS A 91 -12.26 1.55 -1.64
N VAL A 92 -12.04 0.39 -0.99
CA VAL A 92 -13.09 -0.25 -0.20
C VAL A 92 -13.43 0.61 1.03
N ALA A 93 -14.65 0.49 1.52
CA ALA A 93 -15.06 1.22 2.73
C ALA A 93 -14.42 0.63 4.01
N ARG A 94 -14.16 -0.66 4.01
CA ARG A 94 -13.52 -1.39 5.12
C ARG A 94 -12.59 -2.44 4.56
N THR A 95 -11.49 -2.71 5.26
CA THR A 95 -10.49 -3.70 4.79
C THR A 95 -11.05 -5.11 4.67
N GLY A 96 -12.05 -5.48 5.46
CA GLY A 96 -12.72 -6.77 5.35
C GLY A 96 -13.40 -7.02 4.00
N GLY A 97 -13.74 -5.97 3.26
CA GLY A 97 -14.32 -6.06 1.92
C GLY A 97 -13.33 -6.53 0.84
N ILE A 98 -12.03 -6.55 1.14
CA ILE A 98 -11.00 -7.01 0.20
C ILE A 98 -11.00 -8.52 0.03
N GLY A 99 -11.25 -9.25 1.09
CA GLY A 99 -11.11 -10.70 1.14
C GLY A 99 -9.66 -11.14 1.29
N LEU A 100 -9.30 -12.29 0.73
CA LEU A 100 -7.94 -12.83 0.83
C LEU A 100 -7.00 -12.15 -0.17
N ILE A 101 -5.83 -11.73 0.32
CA ILE A 101 -4.72 -11.28 -0.52
C ILE A 101 -3.72 -12.43 -0.66
N SER A 102 -3.36 -12.78 -1.88
CA SER A 102 -2.42 -13.86 -2.16
C SER A 102 -1.30 -13.37 -3.08
N VAL A 103 -0.07 -13.60 -2.66
CA VAL A 103 1.10 -13.38 -3.52
C VAL A 103 1.25 -14.58 -4.43
N THR A 104 1.22 -14.34 -5.74
CA THR A 104 1.24 -15.39 -6.75
C THR A 104 2.61 -15.58 -7.37
N GLY A 105 3.52 -14.63 -7.21
CA GLY A 105 4.89 -14.73 -7.70
C GLY A 105 5.68 -13.46 -7.48
N TRP A 106 6.97 -13.53 -7.72
CA TRP A 106 7.87 -12.37 -7.68
C TRP A 106 9.10 -12.63 -8.54
N GLU A 107 9.73 -11.53 -8.99
CA GLU A 107 10.93 -11.57 -9.81
C GLU A 107 11.81 -10.35 -9.55
N LYS A 108 13.07 -10.41 -9.95
CA LYS A 108 13.96 -9.24 -9.94
C LYS A 108 13.48 -8.23 -10.97
N PHE A 109 13.48 -6.96 -10.59
CA PHE A 109 13.04 -5.89 -11.46
C PHE A 109 13.78 -4.58 -11.13
N LYS A 110 14.58 -4.07 -12.05
CA LYS A 110 15.29 -2.77 -11.96
C LYS A 110 16.02 -2.57 -10.62
N GLY A 111 16.79 -3.55 -10.19
CA GLY A 111 17.51 -3.49 -8.91
C GLY A 111 16.68 -3.75 -7.67
N GLY A 112 15.40 -4.02 -7.83
CA GLY A 112 14.46 -4.34 -6.76
C GLY A 112 13.71 -5.63 -7.02
N THR A 113 12.47 -5.69 -6.57
CA THR A 113 11.61 -6.87 -6.71
C THR A 113 10.24 -6.46 -7.21
N ARG A 114 9.74 -7.15 -8.23
CA ARG A 114 8.34 -7.04 -8.65
C ARG A 114 7.56 -8.20 -8.04
N VAL A 115 6.53 -7.88 -7.27
CA VAL A 115 5.67 -8.86 -6.62
C VAL A 115 4.29 -8.84 -7.27
N GLU A 116 3.81 -10.01 -7.70
CA GLU A 116 2.45 -10.17 -8.22
C GLU A 116 1.54 -10.70 -7.12
N PHE A 117 0.35 -10.13 -7.04
CA PHE A 117 -0.64 -10.53 -6.05
C PHE A 117 -2.07 -10.49 -6.63
N ARG A 118 -2.96 -11.15 -5.94
CA ARG A 118 -4.41 -11.14 -6.23
C ARG A 118 -5.22 -10.80 -4.99
#